data_bbfce418de4c0126f8532ba4c9e7e7d7
#
_entry.id   bbfce418de4c0126f8532ba4c9e7e7d7
#
_cell.length_a   1.000
_cell.length_b   1.000
_cell.length_c   1.000
_cell.angle_alpha   90.00
_cell.angle_beta   90.00
_cell.angle_gamma   90.00
#
_symmetry.space_group_name_H-M   'P 1'
#
loop_
_entity.id
_entity.type
_entity.pdbx_description
1 polymer ?
#
loop_
_entity_poly.entity_id
_entity_poly.type
_entity_poly.pdbx_seq_one_letter_code
_entity_poly.pdbx_strand_id
1 'polypeptide(L)'
;DALARARLELQDVLIGQGYALEDSAKIPPATMQLARVKSGFDKARIDFDLVQFEEQHAILKAPFDGVVANLFDRALNMSSTQKAFCTIIDNKSLEVEFSVLESELPLIKQGDRVRVVPFSMPGAEVEGRISEINPLVSSDGMVQVKAAVSGRADLFEGMNVRVRIRRLLGKKLVVPKEAVVLRSGKQVVFT
;
A
#
# COMPACT_ATOMS: atom_id res chain seq x y z
N ASP A 1 9.23 -25.50 28.65
CA ASP A 1 9.13 -26.32 29.88
C ASP A 1 7.81 -26.14 30.65
N ALA A 2 7.25 -24.93 30.80
CA ALA A 2 6.01 -24.68 31.55
C ALA A 2 4.79 -25.39 30.90
N LEU A 3 4.68 -25.31 29.58
CA LEU A 3 3.61 -25.98 28.85
C LEU A 3 3.68 -27.51 28.98
N ALA A 4 4.91 -28.09 28.95
CA ALA A 4 5.09 -29.51 29.13
C ALA A 4 4.68 -29.98 30.53
N ARG A 5 5.00 -29.21 31.57
CA ARG A 5 4.57 -29.46 32.95
C ARG A 5 3.04 -29.40 33.08
N ALA A 6 2.44 -28.33 32.59
CA ALA A 6 0.98 -28.16 32.63
C ALA A 6 0.25 -29.29 31.85
N ARG A 7 0.88 -29.84 30.81
CA ARG A 7 0.35 -31.01 30.08
C ARG A 7 0.38 -32.29 30.92
N LEU A 8 1.46 -32.50 31.66
CA LEU A 8 1.56 -33.62 32.61
C LEU A 8 0.54 -33.52 33.73
N GLU A 9 0.41 -32.33 34.33
CA GLU A 9 -0.60 -32.06 35.35
C GLU A 9 -2.04 -32.26 34.84
N LEU A 10 -2.30 -31.86 33.60
CA LEU A 10 -3.60 -32.12 32.95
C LEU A 10 -3.86 -33.65 32.83
N GLN A 11 -2.83 -34.38 32.46
CA GLN A 11 -2.91 -35.82 32.36
C GLN A 11 -3.19 -36.47 33.73
N ASP A 12 -2.48 -36.05 34.79
CA ASP A 12 -2.67 -36.58 36.13
C ASP A 12 -4.08 -36.26 36.67
N VAL A 13 -4.60 -35.03 36.43
CA VAL A 13 -5.98 -34.70 36.80
C VAL A 13 -7.01 -35.58 36.09
N LEU A 14 -6.81 -35.88 34.81
CA LEU A 14 -7.72 -36.75 34.04
C LEU A 14 -7.65 -38.20 34.47
N ILE A 15 -6.44 -38.72 34.73
CA ILE A 15 -6.25 -40.06 35.26
C ILE A 15 -6.91 -40.22 36.62
N GLY A 16 -6.78 -39.24 37.50
CA GLY A 16 -7.47 -39.20 38.80
C GLY A 16 -9.01 -39.22 38.71
N GLN A 17 -9.54 -38.87 37.55
CA GLN A 17 -10.98 -38.92 37.24
C GLN A 17 -11.37 -40.19 36.42
N GLY A 18 -10.43 -41.11 36.18
CA GLY A 18 -10.65 -42.33 35.47
C GLY A 18 -10.60 -42.27 33.94
N TYR A 19 -10.01 -41.20 33.39
CA TYR A 19 -9.87 -41.01 31.94
C TYR A 19 -8.40 -41.04 31.51
N ALA A 20 -8.13 -41.73 30.40
CA ALA A 20 -6.82 -41.65 29.74
C ALA A 20 -6.85 -40.57 28.64
N LEU A 21 -5.71 -39.87 28.42
CA LEU A 21 -5.58 -38.84 27.39
C LEU A 21 -5.82 -39.37 25.97
N GLU A 22 -5.54 -40.63 25.74
CA GLU A 22 -5.75 -41.31 24.46
C GLU A 22 -7.24 -41.43 24.10
N ASP A 23 -8.12 -41.43 25.09
CA ASP A 23 -9.57 -41.46 24.97
C ASP A 23 -10.24 -40.05 25.01
N SER A 24 -9.56 -39.03 24.56
CA SER A 24 -10.02 -37.63 24.65
C SER A 24 -11.44 -37.40 24.08
N ALA A 25 -11.84 -38.23 23.08
CA ALA A 25 -13.18 -38.16 22.48
C ALA A 25 -14.29 -38.68 23.42
N LYS A 26 -13.95 -39.41 24.47
CA LYS A 26 -14.89 -39.98 25.44
C LYS A 26 -15.02 -39.10 26.71
N ILE A 27 -14.17 -38.09 26.84
CA ILE A 27 -14.17 -37.19 28.03
C ILE A 27 -15.28 -36.15 27.86
N PRO A 28 -16.20 -36.06 28.81
CA PRO A 28 -17.22 -34.99 28.78
C PRO A 28 -16.58 -33.62 28.71
N PRO A 29 -17.12 -32.67 27.91
CA PRO A 29 -16.55 -31.36 27.73
C PRO A 29 -16.37 -30.58 29.06
N ALA A 30 -17.30 -30.71 29.98
CA ALA A 30 -17.23 -30.08 31.31
C ALA A 30 -16.06 -30.63 32.15
N THR A 31 -15.81 -31.91 32.10
CA THR A 31 -14.69 -32.58 32.78
C THR A 31 -13.35 -32.16 32.22
N MET A 32 -13.25 -32.10 30.90
CA MET A 32 -12.05 -31.59 30.21
C MET A 32 -11.78 -30.15 30.56
N GLN A 33 -12.80 -29.30 30.57
CA GLN A 33 -12.65 -27.89 30.92
C GLN A 33 -12.18 -27.71 32.37
N LEU A 34 -12.76 -28.46 33.30
CA LEU A 34 -12.35 -28.44 34.71
C LEU A 34 -10.88 -28.91 34.87
N ALA A 35 -10.48 -29.95 34.18
CA ALA A 35 -9.10 -30.45 34.20
C ALA A 35 -8.12 -29.44 33.64
N ARG A 36 -8.44 -28.75 32.54
CA ARG A 36 -7.62 -27.68 31.95
C ARG A 36 -7.43 -26.49 32.90
N VAL A 37 -8.51 -26.09 33.56
CA VAL A 37 -8.44 -24.99 34.57
C VAL A 37 -7.57 -25.43 35.77
N LYS A 38 -7.78 -26.64 36.30
CA LYS A 38 -7.02 -27.13 37.46
C LYS A 38 -5.54 -27.30 37.19
N SER A 39 -5.17 -27.78 36.02
CA SER A 39 -3.76 -27.98 35.59
C SER A 39 -3.08 -26.68 35.13
N GLY A 40 -3.82 -25.57 34.97
CA GLY A 40 -3.27 -24.34 34.39
C GLY A 40 -2.85 -24.46 32.93
N PHE A 41 -3.28 -25.53 32.23
CA PHE A 41 -2.86 -25.83 30.86
C PHE A 41 -3.18 -24.68 29.89
N ASP A 42 -4.38 -24.11 29.99
CA ASP A 42 -4.78 -23.03 29.09
C ASP A 42 -3.92 -21.78 29.30
N LYS A 43 -3.56 -21.45 30.53
CA LYS A 43 -2.65 -20.35 30.83
C LYS A 43 -1.26 -20.61 30.25
N ALA A 44 -0.69 -21.78 30.54
CA ALA A 44 0.65 -22.14 30.03
C ALA A 44 0.71 -22.19 28.50
N ARG A 45 -0.40 -22.54 27.84
CA ARG A 45 -0.52 -22.50 26.38
C ARG A 45 -0.52 -21.08 25.85
N ILE A 46 -1.33 -20.19 26.46
CA ILE A 46 -1.37 -18.77 26.07
C ILE A 46 0.00 -18.11 26.25
N ASP A 47 0.67 -18.38 27.37
CA ASP A 47 2.01 -17.85 27.64
C ASP A 47 3.04 -18.36 26.62
N PHE A 48 2.94 -19.63 26.23
CA PHE A 48 3.80 -20.22 25.19
C PHE A 48 3.54 -19.60 23.81
N ASP A 49 2.27 -19.47 23.42
CA ASP A 49 1.86 -18.88 22.14
C ASP A 49 2.33 -17.40 22.06
N LEU A 50 2.28 -16.66 23.19
CA LEU A 50 2.78 -15.29 23.28
C LEU A 50 4.29 -15.22 23.06
N VAL A 51 5.08 -16.04 23.76
CA VAL A 51 6.54 -16.07 23.60
C VAL A 51 6.92 -16.49 22.18
N GLN A 52 6.21 -17.46 21.59
CA GLN A 52 6.42 -17.88 20.21
C GLN A 52 6.10 -16.75 19.22
N PHE A 53 5.05 -16.00 19.48
CA PHE A 53 4.71 -14.79 18.69
C PHE A 53 5.81 -13.74 18.78
N GLU A 54 6.30 -13.45 19.98
CA GLU A 54 7.41 -12.50 20.19
C GLU A 54 8.69 -12.95 19.48
N GLU A 55 9.04 -14.25 19.53
CA GLU A 55 10.20 -14.81 18.83
C GLU A 55 10.07 -14.65 17.30
N GLN A 56 8.90 -14.96 16.75
CA GLN A 56 8.64 -14.81 15.31
C GLN A 56 8.74 -13.35 14.84
N HIS A 57 8.39 -12.40 15.70
CA HIS A 57 8.41 -10.96 15.42
C HIS A 57 9.70 -10.27 15.86
N ALA A 58 10.64 -11.00 16.47
CA ALA A 58 11.95 -10.47 16.81
C ALA A 58 12.84 -10.16 15.59
N ILE A 59 12.51 -10.75 14.43
CA ILE A 59 13.23 -10.51 13.17
C ILE A 59 12.33 -9.69 12.25
N LEU A 60 12.69 -8.42 12.07
CA LEU A 60 12.01 -7.56 11.10
C LEU A 60 12.44 -7.93 9.68
N LYS A 61 11.47 -8.31 8.84
CA LYS A 61 11.69 -8.64 7.42
C LYS A 61 10.99 -7.60 6.55
N ALA A 62 11.61 -7.31 5.39
CA ALA A 62 10.99 -6.49 4.38
C ALA A 62 9.71 -7.17 3.85
N PRO A 63 8.56 -6.50 3.82
CA PRO A 63 7.30 -7.09 3.34
C PRO A 63 7.26 -7.25 1.82
N PHE A 64 8.10 -6.52 1.08
CA PHE A 64 8.23 -6.56 -0.37
C PHE A 64 9.65 -6.18 -0.80
N ASP A 65 9.98 -6.44 -2.06
CA ASP A 65 11.25 -6.03 -2.67
C ASP A 65 11.25 -4.52 -2.90
N GLY A 66 12.26 -3.82 -2.39
CA GLY A 66 12.35 -2.37 -2.51
C GLY A 66 13.72 -1.83 -2.15
N VAL A 67 13.82 -0.52 -2.17
CA VAL A 67 15.02 0.22 -1.74
C VAL A 67 14.81 0.77 -0.36
N VAL A 68 15.74 0.50 0.55
CA VAL A 68 15.71 1.05 1.90
C VAL A 68 16.11 2.52 1.85
N ALA A 69 15.23 3.37 2.35
CA ALA A 69 15.48 4.80 2.55
C ALA A 69 15.30 5.15 4.02
N ASN A 70 15.88 6.27 4.45
CA ASN A 70 15.70 6.81 5.80
C ASN A 70 15.95 5.77 6.91
N LEU A 71 17.09 5.10 6.86
CA LEU A 71 17.52 4.23 7.95
C LEU A 71 17.89 5.10 9.16
N PHE A 72 17.04 5.10 10.19
CA PHE A 72 17.21 5.96 11.37
C PHE A 72 18.04 5.32 12.47
N ASP A 73 18.01 3.99 12.58
CA ASP A 73 18.72 3.26 13.62
C ASP A 73 20.03 2.67 13.10
N ARG A 74 21.02 2.60 13.97
CA ARG A 74 22.33 1.98 13.69
C ARG A 74 22.46 0.69 14.45
N ALA A 75 23.29 -0.21 13.93
CA ALA A 75 23.63 -1.44 14.61
C ALA A 75 24.13 -1.16 16.05
N LEU A 76 23.73 -1.98 17.01
CA LEU A 76 24.03 -1.89 18.43
C LEU A 76 23.28 -0.78 19.19
N ASN A 77 22.43 0.00 18.57
CA ASN A 77 21.52 0.91 19.24
C ASN A 77 20.18 0.22 19.53
N MET A 78 19.54 0.63 20.63
CA MET A 78 18.15 0.22 20.88
C MET A 78 17.25 0.96 19.91
N SER A 79 16.45 0.22 19.14
CA SER A 79 15.41 0.80 18.29
C SER A 79 14.21 1.25 19.12
N SER A 80 13.56 2.33 18.69
CA SER A 80 12.37 2.85 19.35
C SER A 80 11.12 2.23 18.72
N THR A 81 10.20 1.74 19.54
CA THR A 81 8.89 1.28 19.10
C THR A 81 7.96 2.41 18.63
N GLN A 82 8.32 3.66 18.92
CA GLN A 82 7.51 4.85 18.61
C GLN A 82 7.94 5.55 17.31
N LYS A 83 9.07 5.16 16.73
CA LYS A 83 9.62 5.75 15.51
C LYS A 83 9.80 4.70 14.43
N ALA A 84 9.63 5.11 13.18
CA ALA A 84 9.92 4.23 12.06
C ALA A 84 11.41 3.82 12.08
N PHE A 85 11.68 2.55 11.89
CA PHE A 85 13.03 2.01 11.77
C PHE A 85 13.69 2.41 10.45
N CYS A 86 12.99 2.20 9.35
CA CYS A 86 13.37 2.61 8.01
C CYS A 86 12.13 2.79 7.13
N THR A 87 12.33 3.33 5.94
CA THR A 87 11.33 3.37 4.88
C THR A 87 11.75 2.42 3.77
N ILE A 88 10.83 1.63 3.23
CA ILE A 88 11.07 0.79 2.06
C ILE A 88 10.22 1.34 0.92
N ILE A 89 10.85 1.64 -0.21
CA ILE A 89 10.21 2.23 -1.38
C ILE A 89 10.21 1.21 -2.52
N ASP A 90 9.02 0.93 -3.08
CA ASP A 90 8.89 0.16 -4.32
C ASP A 90 9.13 1.05 -5.53
N ASN A 91 10.32 0.93 -6.14
CA ASN A 91 10.68 1.69 -7.35
C ASN A 91 10.08 1.12 -8.64
N LYS A 92 9.44 -0.05 -8.58
CA LYS A 92 8.87 -0.69 -9.79
C LYS A 92 7.49 -0.14 -10.11
N SER A 93 6.78 0.35 -9.08
CA SER A 93 5.39 0.81 -9.16
C SER A 93 5.32 2.27 -8.67
N LEU A 94 5.61 3.20 -9.58
CA LEU A 94 5.54 4.63 -9.28
C LEU A 94 4.22 5.21 -9.79
N GLU A 95 3.65 6.09 -8.99
CA GLU A 95 2.48 6.88 -9.38
C GLU A 95 2.84 8.36 -9.42
N VAL A 96 2.30 9.04 -10.41
CA VAL A 96 2.38 10.50 -10.53
C VAL A 96 1.03 11.09 -10.16
N GLU A 97 1.03 11.95 -9.18
CA GLU A 97 -0.17 12.68 -8.74
C GLU A 97 -0.12 14.11 -9.28
N PHE A 98 -1.20 14.54 -9.91
CA PHE A 98 -1.33 15.87 -10.48
C PHE A 98 -2.78 16.35 -10.43
N SER A 99 -2.97 17.67 -10.45
CA SER A 99 -4.30 18.27 -10.41
C SER A 99 -4.69 18.80 -11.78
N VAL A 100 -5.97 18.67 -12.12
CA VAL A 100 -6.58 19.21 -13.34
C VAL A 100 -7.76 20.10 -12.96
N LEU A 101 -8.10 21.07 -13.79
CA LEU A 101 -9.29 21.88 -13.57
C LEU A 101 -10.56 21.05 -13.82
N GLU A 102 -11.62 21.28 -13.05
CA GLU A 102 -12.94 20.65 -13.25
C GLU A 102 -13.43 20.80 -14.71
N SER A 103 -13.20 21.95 -15.33
CA SER A 103 -13.56 22.22 -16.73
C SER A 103 -12.81 21.34 -17.75
N GLU A 104 -11.68 20.75 -17.36
CA GLU A 104 -10.86 19.86 -18.20
C GLU A 104 -11.21 18.39 -18.03
N LEU A 105 -11.96 18.02 -16.97
CA LEU A 105 -12.38 16.65 -16.71
C LEU A 105 -13.04 15.95 -17.90
N PRO A 106 -13.95 16.60 -18.69
CA PRO A 106 -14.54 15.97 -19.86
C PRO A 106 -13.52 15.59 -20.94
N LEU A 107 -12.32 16.15 -20.87
CA LEU A 107 -11.24 15.93 -21.83
C LEU A 107 -10.35 14.73 -21.50
N ILE A 108 -10.44 14.21 -20.29
CA ILE A 108 -9.57 13.12 -19.79
C ILE A 108 -10.41 11.92 -19.38
N LYS A 109 -9.81 10.74 -19.49
CA LYS A 109 -10.43 9.47 -19.07
C LYS A 109 -9.39 8.57 -18.44
N GLN A 110 -9.84 7.71 -17.55
CA GLN A 110 -9.02 6.61 -17.05
C GLN A 110 -8.51 5.77 -18.23
N GLY A 111 -7.21 5.42 -18.19
CA GLY A 111 -6.52 4.72 -19.27
C GLY A 111 -5.87 5.62 -20.33
N ASP A 112 -6.12 6.93 -20.33
CA ASP A 112 -5.47 7.87 -21.26
C ASP A 112 -3.95 7.88 -21.02
N ARG A 113 -3.21 8.01 -22.13
CA ARG A 113 -1.74 8.07 -22.09
C ARG A 113 -1.27 9.42 -21.60
N VAL A 114 -0.36 9.41 -20.66
CA VAL A 114 0.31 10.59 -20.16
C VAL A 114 1.82 10.49 -20.43
N ARG A 115 2.44 11.64 -20.60
CA ARG A 115 3.88 11.78 -20.73
C ARG A 115 4.38 12.57 -19.52
N VAL A 116 5.27 11.98 -18.78
CA VAL A 116 5.84 12.52 -17.54
C VAL A 116 7.27 12.92 -17.81
N VAL A 117 7.62 14.16 -17.49
CA VAL A 117 8.96 14.72 -17.66
C VAL A 117 9.41 15.25 -16.30
N PRO A 118 10.40 14.63 -15.63
CA PRO A 118 10.97 15.14 -14.40
C PRO A 118 11.67 16.48 -14.63
N PHE A 119 11.51 17.43 -13.71
CA PHE A 119 12.20 18.72 -13.83
C PHE A 119 13.72 18.58 -13.71
N SER A 120 14.19 17.61 -12.93
CA SER A 120 15.62 17.31 -12.77
C SER A 120 16.26 16.72 -14.03
N MET A 121 15.46 16.17 -14.95
CA MET A 121 15.94 15.49 -16.16
C MET A 121 15.05 15.87 -17.36
N PRO A 122 15.20 17.06 -17.95
CA PRO A 122 14.28 17.56 -18.99
C PRO A 122 14.26 16.71 -20.28
N GLY A 123 15.26 15.87 -20.51
CA GLY A 123 15.35 14.95 -21.67
C GLY A 123 14.75 13.55 -21.39
N ALA A 124 14.44 13.24 -20.15
CA ALA A 124 13.88 11.94 -19.78
C ALA A 124 12.34 12.01 -19.82
N GLU A 125 11.74 11.48 -20.89
CA GLU A 125 10.30 11.30 -20.98
C GLU A 125 9.91 9.90 -20.55
N VAL A 126 8.94 9.79 -19.66
CA VAL A 126 8.38 8.50 -19.22
C VAL A 126 6.92 8.44 -19.61
N GLU A 127 6.51 7.35 -20.22
CA GLU A 127 5.11 7.13 -20.54
C GLU A 127 4.38 6.52 -19.34
N GLY A 128 3.15 6.99 -19.13
CA GLY A 128 2.26 6.49 -18.11
C GLY A 128 0.82 6.41 -18.62
N ARG A 129 -0.07 5.95 -17.77
CA ARG A 129 -1.51 5.92 -18.01
C ARG A 129 -2.27 6.41 -16.79
N ILE A 130 -3.33 7.16 -17.02
CA ILE A 130 -4.23 7.58 -15.94
C ILE A 130 -4.81 6.33 -15.28
N SER A 131 -4.48 6.12 -14.02
CA SER A 131 -4.95 4.99 -13.21
C SER A 131 -6.22 5.34 -12.45
N GLU A 132 -6.32 6.59 -11.98
CA GLU A 132 -7.43 7.02 -11.13
C GLU A 132 -7.74 8.49 -11.36
N ILE A 133 -9.03 8.83 -11.34
CA ILE A 133 -9.53 10.20 -11.29
C ILE A 133 -10.36 10.30 -10.02
N ASN A 134 -9.93 11.14 -9.07
CA ASN A 134 -10.65 11.32 -7.82
C ASN A 134 -11.98 12.05 -8.10
N PRO A 135 -13.14 11.50 -7.69
CA PRO A 135 -14.43 12.14 -7.93
C PRO A 135 -14.67 13.41 -7.07
N LEU A 136 -13.73 13.77 -6.20
CA LEU A 136 -13.83 14.93 -5.34
C LEU A 136 -13.22 16.16 -5.99
N VAL A 137 -14.00 17.22 -6.13
CA VAL A 137 -13.52 18.55 -6.54
C VAL A 137 -13.09 19.33 -5.29
N SER A 138 -11.89 19.83 -5.27
CA SER A 138 -11.40 20.68 -4.17
C SER A 138 -12.05 22.06 -4.18
N SER A 139 -11.91 22.82 -3.09
CA SER A 139 -12.40 24.20 -2.97
C SER A 139 -11.87 25.14 -4.07
N ASP A 140 -10.73 24.79 -4.66
CA ASP A 140 -10.05 25.56 -5.70
C ASP A 140 -10.49 25.15 -7.13
N GLY A 141 -11.53 24.29 -7.26
CA GLY A 141 -12.01 23.79 -8.53
C GLY A 141 -11.06 22.81 -9.22
N MET A 142 -10.21 22.16 -8.45
CA MET A 142 -9.22 21.19 -8.94
C MET A 142 -9.64 19.77 -8.60
N VAL A 143 -9.33 18.83 -9.48
CA VAL A 143 -9.54 17.40 -9.30
C VAL A 143 -8.19 16.70 -9.33
N GLN A 144 -7.95 15.84 -8.35
CA GLN A 144 -6.74 15.03 -8.30
C GLN A 144 -6.81 13.84 -9.23
N VAL A 145 -5.76 13.64 -9.98
CA VAL A 145 -5.60 12.55 -10.95
C VAL A 145 -4.31 11.82 -10.67
N LYS A 146 -4.36 10.49 -10.68
CA LYS A 146 -3.17 9.64 -10.58
C LYS A 146 -2.90 8.98 -11.91
N ALA A 147 -1.63 8.87 -12.23
CA ALA A 147 -1.17 8.12 -13.39
C ALA A 147 -0.08 7.13 -12.97
N ALA A 148 -0.29 5.87 -13.31
CA ALA A 148 0.71 4.84 -13.14
C ALA A 148 1.80 5.02 -14.21
N VAL A 149 3.05 5.02 -13.80
CA VAL A 149 4.21 5.10 -14.67
C VAL A 149 5.09 3.88 -14.45
N SER A 150 5.72 3.39 -15.52
CA SER A 150 6.71 2.34 -15.37
C SER A 150 7.92 2.90 -14.66
N GLY A 151 8.27 2.30 -13.53
CA GLY A 151 9.41 2.72 -12.73
C GLY A 151 10.71 2.66 -13.55
N ARG A 152 11.51 3.70 -13.44
CA ARG A 152 12.88 3.77 -13.95
C ARG A 152 13.83 3.93 -12.78
N ALA A 153 15.03 3.42 -12.91
CA ALA A 153 16.01 3.48 -11.83
C ALA A 153 16.42 4.91 -11.42
N ASP A 154 16.12 5.88 -12.27
CA ASP A 154 16.45 7.30 -12.12
C ASP A 154 15.26 8.16 -11.62
N LEU A 155 14.08 7.55 -11.38
CA LEU A 155 12.93 8.22 -10.78
C LEU A 155 12.85 7.92 -9.29
N PHE A 156 12.66 8.96 -8.51
CA PHE A 156 12.52 8.85 -7.06
C PHE A 156 11.20 9.46 -6.58
N GLU A 157 10.68 8.90 -5.50
CA GLU A 157 9.54 9.48 -4.80
C GLU A 157 9.84 10.92 -4.36
N GLY A 158 8.83 11.80 -4.47
CA GLY A 158 8.97 13.23 -4.15
C GLY A 158 9.54 14.10 -5.27
N MET A 159 9.86 13.54 -6.44
CA MET A 159 10.29 14.35 -7.58
C MET A 159 9.15 15.20 -8.15
N ASN A 160 9.45 16.46 -8.45
CA ASN A 160 8.56 17.31 -9.21
C ASN A 160 8.62 16.96 -10.70
N VAL A 161 7.45 16.78 -11.30
CA VAL A 161 7.31 16.37 -12.70
C VAL A 161 6.35 17.25 -13.46
N ARG A 162 6.52 17.32 -14.78
CA ARG A 162 5.56 17.93 -15.70
C ARG A 162 4.80 16.81 -16.40
N VAL A 163 3.48 16.83 -16.28
CA VAL A 163 2.61 15.87 -16.95
C VAL A 163 2.02 16.51 -18.22
N ARG A 164 2.06 15.77 -19.33
CA ARG A 164 1.44 16.14 -20.59
C ARG A 164 0.48 15.04 -21.00
N ILE A 165 -0.78 15.38 -21.17
CA ILE A 165 -1.83 14.46 -21.63
C ILE A 165 -1.99 14.64 -23.13
N ARG A 166 -1.86 13.56 -23.92
CA ARG A 166 -2.12 13.55 -25.34
C ARG A 166 -3.48 12.93 -25.64
N ARG A 167 -4.31 13.68 -26.31
CA ARG A 167 -5.60 13.19 -26.82
C ARG A 167 -5.61 13.21 -28.34
N LEU A 168 -6.05 12.14 -28.94
CA LEU A 168 -6.35 12.09 -30.35
C LEU A 168 -7.75 12.67 -30.58
N LEU A 169 -7.83 13.84 -31.17
CA LEU A 169 -9.11 14.52 -31.42
C LEU A 169 -9.86 14.00 -32.70
N GLY A 170 -9.33 12.96 -33.32
CA GLY A 170 -9.84 12.46 -34.61
C GLY A 170 -9.52 13.42 -35.76
N LYS A 171 -10.15 13.18 -36.90
CA LYS A 171 -10.05 14.07 -38.07
C LYS A 171 -10.91 15.31 -37.81
N LYS A 172 -10.27 16.46 -37.60
CA LYS A 172 -10.92 17.76 -37.46
C LYS A 172 -10.35 18.73 -38.48
N LEU A 173 -11.20 19.61 -38.98
CA LEU A 173 -10.78 20.71 -39.84
C LEU A 173 -10.01 21.69 -38.93
N VAL A 174 -8.77 21.96 -39.25
CA VAL A 174 -7.90 22.87 -38.51
C VAL A 174 -7.53 24.03 -39.42
N VAL A 175 -7.66 25.22 -38.91
CA VAL A 175 -7.23 26.46 -39.60
C VAL A 175 -6.13 27.12 -38.80
N PRO A 176 -5.14 27.76 -39.44
CA PRO A 176 -4.15 28.58 -38.74
C PRO A 176 -4.81 29.69 -37.94
N LYS A 177 -4.28 30.01 -36.77
CA LYS A 177 -4.85 31.05 -35.88
C LYS A 177 -4.92 32.41 -36.58
N GLU A 178 -3.96 32.68 -37.46
CA GLU A 178 -3.86 33.90 -38.27
C GLU A 178 -4.97 34.01 -39.34
N ALA A 179 -5.58 32.88 -39.72
CA ALA A 179 -6.70 32.90 -40.68
C ALA A 179 -8.04 33.26 -40.03
N VAL A 180 -8.09 33.35 -38.70
CA VAL A 180 -9.30 33.70 -37.95
C VAL A 180 -9.36 35.21 -37.76
N VAL A 181 -10.31 35.89 -38.37
CA VAL A 181 -10.48 37.33 -38.28
C VAL A 181 -11.74 37.65 -37.47
N LEU A 182 -11.64 38.67 -36.60
CA LEU A 182 -12.78 39.17 -35.85
C LEU A 182 -13.58 40.15 -36.71
N ARG A 183 -14.83 39.82 -37.06
CA ARG A 183 -15.73 40.71 -37.84
C ARG A 183 -17.08 40.80 -37.12
N SER A 184 -17.48 42.00 -36.78
CA SER A 184 -18.75 42.30 -36.08
C SER A 184 -18.93 41.46 -34.81
N GLY A 185 -17.85 41.26 -34.01
CA GLY A 185 -17.87 40.50 -32.74
C GLY A 185 -17.90 38.96 -32.91
N LYS A 186 -17.80 38.46 -34.16
CA LYS A 186 -17.76 37.02 -34.46
C LYS A 186 -16.41 36.65 -35.08
N GLN A 187 -15.91 35.48 -34.70
CA GLN A 187 -14.75 34.88 -35.33
C GLN A 187 -15.15 34.26 -36.64
N VAL A 188 -14.56 34.67 -37.75
CA VAL A 188 -14.83 34.17 -39.10
C VAL A 188 -13.54 33.78 -39.80
N VAL A 189 -13.64 32.79 -40.70
CA VAL A 189 -12.57 32.37 -41.58
C VAL A 189 -13.07 32.54 -42.99
N PHE A 190 -12.29 33.19 -43.84
CA PHE A 190 -12.59 33.30 -45.27
C PHE A 190 -11.94 32.14 -45.99
N THR A 191 -12.72 31.42 -46.78
CA THR A 191 -12.27 30.32 -47.67
C THR A 191 -12.24 30.81 -49.10
#